data_4308d416590d964df63b8d52fb090bf2
#
_entry.id   4308d416590d964df63b8d52fb090bf2
#
_cell.length_a   1.000
_cell.length_b   1.000
_cell.length_c   1.000
_cell.angle_alpha   90.00
_cell.angle_beta   90.00
_cell.angle_gamma   90.00
#
_symmetry.space_group_name_H-M   'P 1'
#
loop_
_entity.id
_entity.type
_entity.pdbx_description
1 polymer ?
#
loop_
_entity_poly.entity_id
_entity_poly.type
_entity_poly.pdbx_seq_one_letter_code
_entity_poly.pdbx_strand_id
1 'polypeptide(L)'
;MTGERSARCDALIASWGSGGNLPPLLAAGALLAARDLRVCVLASSATQQAAVDAGFDVVGYRRARDPDLKTAFEDQADRAMATAAGLEIALDVRDAVAELKPQLMIVDCMLPAALAAGEAMGTPTASLVHFPYGLARTQMLRGAGAWTTDRAQLNDTRHALRLAPAADALAAWESPDLLLVTVPKWFDLPTEYPAKVVHAGPLGVRTEPRRSGSAKQPLVLLSFSTTVMHGQPGLIQRVCDAISGEGLRAILTLGPAVSGEAIRIPGNVEVVPYADHDQLLPRCAAVVTHGGLGTTLRALAHGKPMLLLPLGRDQEFNARRAGELGAGIHLPLGASPNEIASALGELLAQPSYAEGAERAAAAIAADRPDQTATEALLGLAKIKFE
;
A
#
# COMPACT_ATOMS: atom_id res chain seq x y z
N MET A 1 -20.35 28.50 -26.90
CA MET A 1 -19.42 29.12 -25.92
C MET A 1 -18.95 27.98 -25.01
N THR A 2 -17.90 27.29 -25.41
CA THR A 2 -17.23 26.28 -24.60
C THR A 2 -16.33 27.03 -23.63
N GLY A 3 -16.82 27.20 -22.38
CA GLY A 3 -16.01 27.80 -21.32
C GLY A 3 -14.73 26.96 -21.12
N GLU A 4 -13.58 27.59 -21.29
CA GLU A 4 -12.31 27.11 -20.79
C GLU A 4 -12.48 26.85 -19.29
N ARG A 5 -12.71 25.59 -18.90
CA ARG A 5 -12.54 25.18 -17.50
C ARG A 5 -11.07 25.45 -17.16
N SER A 6 -10.84 26.45 -16.31
CA SER A 6 -9.54 26.73 -15.73
C SER A 6 -8.87 25.41 -15.35
N ALA A 7 -7.65 25.20 -15.83
CA ALA A 7 -6.84 24.00 -15.60
C ALA A 7 -6.33 23.88 -14.14
N ARG A 8 -6.99 24.54 -13.19
CA ARG A 8 -6.58 24.59 -11.79
C ARG A 8 -6.97 23.29 -11.06
N CYS A 9 -6.07 22.75 -10.29
CA CYS A 9 -6.21 21.57 -9.43
C CYS A 9 -5.92 22.00 -7.99
N ASP A 10 -6.70 21.55 -7.01
CA ASP A 10 -6.45 21.90 -5.62
C ASP A 10 -5.40 20.97 -5.00
N ALA A 11 -5.41 19.69 -5.36
CA ALA A 11 -4.42 18.71 -4.91
C ALA A 11 -3.89 17.88 -6.08
N LEU A 12 -2.57 17.75 -6.17
CA LEU A 12 -1.89 16.91 -7.16
C LEU A 12 -1.33 15.66 -6.48
N ILE A 13 -1.75 14.48 -6.93
CA ILE A 13 -1.18 13.20 -6.51
C ILE A 13 -0.11 12.80 -7.53
N ALA A 14 1.11 12.53 -7.08
CA ALA A 14 2.15 11.93 -7.92
C ALA A 14 2.31 10.45 -7.57
N SER A 15 2.00 9.56 -8.53
CA SER A 15 2.05 8.12 -8.36
C SER A 15 2.87 7.45 -9.46
N TRP A 16 3.47 6.30 -9.13
CA TRP A 16 4.24 5.50 -10.06
C TRP A 16 4.13 4.02 -9.71
N GLY A 17 3.92 3.18 -10.72
CA GLY A 17 3.74 1.74 -10.52
C GLY A 17 2.34 1.37 -10.04
N SER A 18 1.96 0.11 -10.18
CA SER A 18 0.60 -0.43 -9.97
C SER A 18 0.51 -1.42 -8.80
N GLY A 19 1.37 -1.26 -7.80
CA GLY A 19 1.40 -2.16 -6.64
C GLY A 19 0.49 -1.73 -5.49
N GLY A 20 0.78 -2.21 -4.30
CA GLY A 20 0.07 -1.88 -3.05
C GLY A 20 0.17 -0.41 -2.63
N ASN A 21 0.99 0.38 -3.30
CA ASN A 21 1.17 1.82 -3.10
C ASN A 21 0.01 2.66 -3.68
N LEU A 22 -0.62 2.23 -4.77
CA LEU A 22 -1.63 3.02 -5.47
C LEU A 22 -2.96 3.15 -4.69
N PRO A 23 -3.56 2.08 -4.12
CA PRO A 23 -4.83 2.19 -3.41
C PRO A 23 -4.84 3.26 -2.29
N PRO A 24 -3.86 3.35 -1.39
CA PRO A 24 -3.87 4.38 -0.36
C PRO A 24 -3.68 5.80 -0.91
N LEU A 25 -2.96 5.98 -2.03
CA LEU A 25 -2.87 7.29 -2.71
C LEU A 25 -4.22 7.73 -3.26
N LEU A 26 -4.92 6.84 -3.97
CA LEU A 26 -6.26 7.13 -4.50
C LEU A 26 -7.28 7.34 -3.37
N ALA A 27 -7.16 6.60 -2.26
CA ALA A 27 -8.00 6.82 -1.09
C ALA A 27 -7.77 8.22 -0.49
N ALA A 28 -6.52 8.66 -0.32
CA ALA A 28 -6.22 10.02 0.13
C ALA A 28 -6.82 11.09 -0.80
N GLY A 29 -6.74 10.87 -2.11
CA GLY A 29 -7.40 11.73 -3.10
C GLY A 29 -8.93 11.76 -2.94
N ALA A 30 -9.55 10.61 -2.74
CA ALA A 30 -11.01 10.51 -2.54
C ALA A 30 -11.47 11.25 -1.27
N LEU A 31 -10.67 11.23 -0.19
CA LEU A 31 -10.96 12.00 1.02
C LEU A 31 -10.99 13.51 0.78
N LEU A 32 -10.09 14.01 -0.07
CA LEU A 32 -10.05 15.42 -0.46
C LEU A 32 -11.19 15.77 -1.44
N ALA A 33 -11.47 14.89 -2.39
CA ALA A 33 -12.59 15.06 -3.34
C ALA A 33 -13.95 15.08 -2.62
N ALA A 34 -14.11 14.30 -1.54
CA ALA A 34 -15.29 14.33 -0.67
C ALA A 34 -15.46 15.68 0.09
N ARG A 35 -14.48 16.57 0.02
CA ARG A 35 -14.47 17.94 0.56
C ARG A 35 -14.49 18.99 -0.55
N ASP A 36 -15.03 18.63 -1.72
CA ASP A 36 -15.16 19.48 -2.89
C ASP A 36 -13.84 20.01 -3.47
N LEU A 37 -12.70 19.38 -3.12
CA LEU A 37 -11.41 19.72 -3.70
C LEU A 37 -11.22 18.97 -5.02
N ARG A 38 -10.76 19.69 -6.04
CA ARG A 38 -10.40 19.09 -7.33
C ARG A 38 -9.04 18.41 -7.23
N VAL A 39 -9.06 17.09 -7.38
CA VAL A 39 -7.85 16.25 -7.31
C VAL A 39 -7.44 15.82 -8.71
N CYS A 40 -6.17 16.01 -9.06
CA CYS A 40 -5.56 15.50 -10.27
C CYS A 40 -4.51 14.45 -9.92
N VAL A 41 -4.33 13.45 -10.75
CA VAL A 41 -3.32 12.40 -10.57
C VAL A 41 -2.32 12.46 -11.71
N LEU A 42 -1.05 12.69 -11.38
CA LEU A 42 0.06 12.47 -12.29
C LEU A 42 0.41 10.99 -12.23
N ALA A 43 0.13 10.27 -13.31
CA ALA A 43 0.11 8.83 -13.35
C ALA A 43 0.99 8.26 -14.47
N SER A 44 1.68 7.16 -14.19
CA SER A 44 2.33 6.34 -15.21
C SER A 44 1.30 5.58 -16.06
N SER A 45 1.68 5.02 -17.20
CA SER A 45 0.76 4.28 -18.05
C SER A 45 0.08 3.10 -17.31
N ALA A 46 0.78 2.52 -16.35
CA ALA A 46 0.28 1.42 -15.53
C ALA A 46 -0.80 1.84 -14.51
N THR A 47 -0.89 3.13 -14.17
CA THR A 47 -1.79 3.64 -13.11
C THR A 47 -2.90 4.54 -13.62
N GLN A 48 -2.83 5.00 -14.88
CA GLN A 48 -3.81 5.93 -15.47
C GLN A 48 -5.23 5.40 -15.38
N GLN A 49 -5.47 4.16 -15.81
CA GLN A 49 -6.82 3.60 -15.83
C GLN A 49 -7.43 3.52 -14.43
N ALA A 50 -6.65 3.08 -13.44
CA ALA A 50 -7.14 3.01 -12.06
C ALA A 50 -7.47 4.39 -11.47
N ALA A 51 -6.72 5.44 -11.84
CA ALA A 51 -7.02 6.81 -11.42
C ALA A 51 -8.30 7.35 -12.11
N VAL A 52 -8.49 7.04 -13.40
CA VAL A 52 -9.74 7.37 -14.13
C VAL A 52 -10.94 6.65 -13.52
N ASP A 53 -10.81 5.35 -13.24
CA ASP A 53 -11.88 4.53 -12.64
C ASP A 53 -12.25 5.03 -11.23
N ALA A 54 -11.28 5.62 -10.51
CA ALA A 54 -11.49 6.29 -9.23
C ALA A 54 -12.12 7.69 -9.36
N GLY A 55 -12.36 8.19 -10.58
CA GLY A 55 -13.03 9.46 -10.85
C GLY A 55 -12.12 10.68 -10.86
N PHE A 56 -10.81 10.52 -10.97
CA PHE A 56 -9.87 11.64 -10.98
C PHE A 56 -9.52 12.14 -12.38
N ASP A 57 -9.20 13.44 -12.48
CA ASP A 57 -8.52 13.99 -13.66
C ASP A 57 -7.08 13.47 -13.71
N VAL A 58 -6.64 12.96 -14.86
CA VAL A 58 -5.34 12.31 -15.01
C VAL A 58 -4.43 13.10 -15.95
N VAL A 59 -3.19 13.29 -15.52
CA VAL A 59 -2.08 13.81 -16.31
C VAL A 59 -1.01 12.70 -16.44
N GLY A 60 -0.55 12.43 -17.65
CA GLY A 60 0.51 11.45 -17.88
C GLY A 60 1.91 12.05 -17.70
N TYR A 61 2.85 11.24 -17.24
CA TYR A 61 4.28 11.58 -17.34
C TYR A 61 4.67 11.72 -18.82
N ARG A 62 5.46 12.73 -19.14
CA ARG A 62 5.84 13.06 -20.53
C ARG A 62 7.25 12.56 -20.87
N ARG A 63 8.16 12.59 -19.89
CA ARG A 63 9.58 12.21 -20.01
C ARG A 63 9.86 10.86 -19.39
N ALA A 64 9.38 10.68 -18.16
CA ALA A 64 9.55 9.43 -17.45
C ALA A 64 8.77 8.31 -18.13
N ARG A 65 9.41 7.16 -18.29
CA ARG A 65 8.83 5.98 -18.95
C ARG A 65 8.76 4.83 -17.97
N ASP A 66 7.69 4.04 -18.09
CA ASP A 66 7.56 2.81 -17.30
C ASP A 66 8.75 1.88 -17.57
N PRO A 67 9.26 1.20 -16.53
CA PRO A 67 10.32 0.22 -16.70
C PRO A 67 9.84 -0.91 -17.61
N ASP A 68 10.74 -1.44 -18.43
CA ASP A 68 10.45 -2.60 -19.28
C ASP A 68 10.25 -3.85 -18.38
N LEU A 69 9.02 -4.33 -18.31
CA LEU A 69 8.63 -5.49 -17.49
C LEU A 69 9.21 -6.83 -18.03
N LYS A 70 9.90 -6.83 -19.16
CA LYS A 70 10.55 -8.02 -19.73
C LYS A 70 11.93 -8.33 -19.15
N THR A 71 12.48 -7.43 -18.35
CA THR A 71 13.78 -7.64 -17.69
C THR A 71 13.65 -8.49 -16.42
N ALA A 72 14.76 -9.11 -15.96
CA ALA A 72 14.78 -9.89 -14.73
C ALA A 72 14.33 -9.06 -13.52
N PHE A 73 13.66 -9.70 -12.56
CA PHE A 73 13.03 -9.02 -11.40
C PHE A 73 14.00 -8.15 -10.59
N GLU A 74 15.23 -8.63 -10.37
CA GLU A 74 16.28 -7.91 -9.63
C GLU A 74 16.68 -6.62 -10.37
N ASP A 75 16.89 -6.70 -11.69
CA ASP A 75 17.16 -5.54 -12.54
C ASP A 75 15.98 -4.57 -12.63
N GLN A 76 14.73 -5.07 -12.50
CA GLN A 76 13.53 -4.22 -12.49
C GLN A 76 13.45 -3.35 -11.23
N ALA A 77 13.79 -3.89 -10.07
CA ALA A 77 13.75 -3.15 -8.81
C ALA A 77 14.77 -2.00 -8.84
N ASP A 78 16.00 -2.27 -9.24
CA ASP A 78 17.06 -1.26 -9.31
C ASP A 78 16.73 -0.17 -10.34
N ARG A 79 16.20 -0.55 -11.51
CA ARG A 79 15.76 0.42 -12.53
C ARG A 79 14.57 1.26 -12.07
N ALA A 80 13.62 0.65 -11.37
CA ALA A 80 12.49 1.37 -10.83
C ALA A 80 12.93 2.41 -9.78
N MET A 81 13.89 2.05 -8.91
CA MET A 81 14.46 2.96 -7.92
C MET A 81 15.29 4.08 -8.57
N ALA A 82 16.07 3.76 -9.61
CA ALA A 82 16.80 4.75 -10.39
C ALA A 82 15.84 5.71 -11.10
N THR A 83 14.79 5.20 -11.75
CA THR A 83 13.74 6.04 -12.38
C THR A 83 13.07 6.94 -11.36
N ALA A 84 12.70 6.41 -10.19
CA ALA A 84 12.04 7.15 -9.12
C ALA A 84 12.90 8.29 -8.54
N ALA A 85 14.24 8.16 -8.60
CA ALA A 85 15.20 9.19 -8.22
C ALA A 85 15.61 10.12 -9.39
N GLY A 86 15.16 9.82 -10.62
CA GLY A 86 15.61 10.43 -11.86
C GLY A 86 15.04 11.81 -12.13
N LEU A 87 15.82 12.60 -12.89
CA LEU A 87 15.47 13.97 -13.25
C LEU A 87 14.17 14.06 -14.07
N GLU A 88 13.87 13.06 -14.89
CA GLU A 88 12.67 13.01 -15.73
C GLU A 88 11.39 13.08 -14.89
N ILE A 89 11.32 12.31 -13.81
CA ILE A 89 10.19 12.37 -12.83
C ILE A 89 10.08 13.78 -12.25
N ALA A 90 11.20 14.35 -11.78
CA ALA A 90 11.21 15.67 -11.18
C ALA A 90 10.75 16.77 -12.14
N LEU A 91 11.17 16.71 -13.40
CA LEU A 91 10.79 17.68 -14.43
C LEU A 91 9.31 17.55 -14.82
N ASP A 92 8.79 16.34 -14.92
CA ASP A 92 7.37 16.11 -15.19
C ASP A 92 6.47 16.60 -14.05
N VAL A 93 6.88 16.35 -12.79
CA VAL A 93 6.18 16.88 -11.61
C VAL A 93 6.23 18.41 -11.59
N ARG A 94 7.42 19.02 -11.81
CA ARG A 94 7.59 20.48 -11.88
C ARG A 94 6.66 21.11 -12.92
N ASP A 95 6.60 20.53 -14.12
CA ASP A 95 5.77 21.02 -15.22
C ASP A 95 4.28 20.90 -14.86
N ALA A 96 3.86 19.77 -14.25
CA ALA A 96 2.50 19.58 -13.77
C ALA A 96 2.12 20.59 -12.67
N VAL A 97 3.01 20.87 -11.72
CA VAL A 97 2.80 21.88 -10.68
C VAL A 97 2.67 23.28 -11.29
N ALA A 98 3.52 23.64 -12.25
CA ALA A 98 3.48 24.93 -12.92
C ALA A 98 2.18 25.13 -13.73
N GLU A 99 1.69 24.07 -14.38
CA GLU A 99 0.46 24.07 -15.19
C GLU A 99 -0.80 24.10 -14.32
N LEU A 100 -0.89 23.17 -13.33
CA LEU A 100 -2.08 22.94 -12.53
C LEU A 100 -2.19 23.83 -11.28
N LYS A 101 -1.08 24.34 -10.78
CA LYS A 101 -0.96 25.20 -9.61
C LYS A 101 -1.68 24.67 -8.37
N PRO A 102 -1.36 23.43 -7.93
CA PRO A 102 -2.02 22.80 -6.79
C PRO A 102 -1.67 23.54 -5.49
N GLN A 103 -2.58 23.51 -4.52
CA GLN A 103 -2.35 24.03 -3.17
C GLN A 103 -1.53 23.07 -2.31
N LEU A 104 -1.59 21.76 -2.64
CA LEU A 104 -0.79 20.72 -2.01
C LEU A 104 -0.46 19.60 -3.00
N MET A 105 0.62 18.87 -2.71
CA MET A 105 0.96 17.63 -3.36
C MET A 105 0.86 16.46 -2.37
N ILE A 106 0.40 15.31 -2.88
CA ILE A 106 0.51 14.01 -2.20
C ILE A 106 1.39 13.14 -3.09
N VAL A 107 2.53 12.74 -2.57
CA VAL A 107 3.55 12.02 -3.33
C VAL A 107 3.75 10.64 -2.73
N ASP A 108 3.80 9.60 -3.57
CA ASP A 108 4.26 8.28 -3.16
C ASP A 108 5.67 8.40 -2.55
N CYS A 109 5.86 7.90 -1.33
CA CYS A 109 7.14 7.95 -0.63
C CYS A 109 8.29 7.28 -1.39
N MET A 110 7.98 6.43 -2.36
CA MET A 110 8.96 5.77 -3.24
C MET A 110 9.39 6.65 -4.43
N LEU A 111 8.92 7.91 -4.51
CA LEU A 111 9.27 8.88 -5.58
C LEU A 111 10.11 10.05 -5.05
N PRO A 112 11.37 9.85 -4.65
CA PRO A 112 12.20 10.89 -4.07
C PRO A 112 12.44 12.08 -5.01
N ALA A 113 12.47 11.86 -6.33
CA ALA A 113 12.58 12.94 -7.31
C ALA A 113 11.31 13.82 -7.35
N ALA A 114 10.14 13.23 -7.17
CA ALA A 114 8.88 14.00 -7.08
C ALA A 114 8.80 14.81 -5.78
N LEU A 115 9.30 14.26 -4.66
CA LEU A 115 9.43 14.99 -3.39
C LEU A 115 10.39 16.20 -3.56
N ALA A 116 11.53 15.99 -4.21
CA ALA A 116 12.49 17.06 -4.51
C ALA A 116 11.88 18.16 -5.42
N ALA A 117 11.03 17.78 -6.39
CA ALA A 117 10.34 18.75 -7.22
C ALA A 117 9.34 19.60 -6.42
N GLY A 118 8.58 18.99 -5.49
CA GLY A 118 7.71 19.72 -4.57
C GLY A 118 8.46 20.74 -3.72
N GLU A 119 9.62 20.33 -3.15
CA GLU A 119 10.53 21.22 -2.40
C GLU A 119 11.02 22.38 -3.27
N ALA A 120 11.48 22.11 -4.50
CA ALA A 120 11.99 23.13 -5.40
C ALA A 120 10.92 24.14 -5.85
N MET A 121 9.67 23.70 -5.95
CA MET A 121 8.53 24.55 -6.32
C MET A 121 7.91 25.28 -5.12
N GLY A 122 8.33 24.97 -3.87
CA GLY A 122 7.74 25.52 -2.65
C GLY A 122 6.26 25.11 -2.49
N THR A 123 5.84 24.01 -3.07
CA THR A 123 4.48 23.49 -2.95
C THR A 123 4.36 22.64 -1.70
N PRO A 124 3.41 22.92 -0.79
CA PRO A 124 3.17 22.07 0.38
C PRO A 124 3.06 20.60 -0.02
N THR A 125 3.91 19.74 0.52
CA THR A 125 4.06 18.37 0.05
C THR A 125 3.90 17.37 1.19
N ALA A 126 2.96 16.44 1.04
CA ALA A 126 2.82 15.25 1.87
C ALA A 126 3.45 14.04 1.16
N SER A 127 4.34 13.34 1.84
CA SER A 127 4.76 11.99 1.45
C SER A 127 3.79 10.98 2.03
N LEU A 128 3.15 10.17 1.20
CA LEU A 128 2.29 9.09 1.65
C LEU A 128 3.12 7.82 1.80
N VAL A 129 3.27 7.38 3.05
CA VAL A 129 4.05 6.20 3.42
C VAL A 129 3.12 5.01 3.60
N HIS A 130 3.25 4.02 2.72
CA HIS A 130 2.38 2.85 2.62
C HIS A 130 3.02 1.54 3.14
N PHE A 131 3.94 1.65 4.11
CA PHE A 131 4.60 0.54 4.82
C PHE A 131 4.92 0.99 6.26
N PRO A 132 5.32 0.07 7.17
CA PRO A 132 5.70 0.42 8.54
C PRO A 132 6.89 1.39 8.54
N TYR A 133 6.62 2.67 8.78
CA TYR A 133 7.61 3.75 8.70
C TYR A 133 8.69 3.60 9.77
N GLY A 134 8.30 3.25 11.00
CA GLY A 134 9.24 3.03 12.09
C GLY A 134 10.22 1.89 11.82
N LEU A 135 9.74 0.81 11.17
CA LEU A 135 10.59 -0.28 10.70
C LEU A 135 11.60 0.23 9.66
N ALA A 136 11.12 0.89 8.60
CA ALA A 136 11.97 1.40 7.53
C ALA A 136 12.99 2.43 8.04
N ARG A 137 12.54 3.38 8.88
CA ARG A 137 13.41 4.36 9.53
C ARG A 137 14.52 3.70 10.34
N THR A 138 14.17 2.71 11.16
CA THR A 138 15.14 1.99 12.00
C THR A 138 16.17 1.24 11.14
N GLN A 139 15.74 0.65 10.03
CA GLN A 139 16.63 -0.02 9.09
C GLN A 139 17.58 0.96 8.39
N MET A 140 17.08 2.10 7.93
CA MET A 140 17.89 3.16 7.30
C MET A 140 18.94 3.71 8.27
N LEU A 141 18.57 3.97 9.52
CA LEU A 141 19.51 4.45 10.55
C LEU A 141 20.64 3.44 10.82
N ARG A 142 20.40 2.16 10.60
CA ARG A 142 21.40 1.08 10.74
C ARG A 142 22.19 0.82 9.45
N GLY A 143 21.94 1.59 8.39
CA GLY A 143 22.54 1.35 7.07
C GLY A 143 22.09 0.04 6.41
N ALA A 144 20.96 -0.51 6.83
CA ALA A 144 20.39 -1.74 6.31
C ALA A 144 19.03 -1.49 5.64
N GLY A 145 18.68 -2.32 4.68
CA GLY A 145 17.32 -2.37 4.12
C GLY A 145 17.23 -2.06 2.63
N ALA A 146 16.19 -2.63 2.03
CA ALA A 146 15.83 -2.48 0.60
C ALA A 146 15.20 -1.11 0.25
N TRP A 147 15.22 -0.16 1.19
CA TRP A 147 14.62 1.16 1.08
C TRP A 147 15.62 2.23 0.61
N THR A 148 16.82 1.81 0.16
CA THR A 148 17.85 2.75 -0.27
C THR A 148 17.53 3.30 -1.65
N THR A 149 17.10 4.53 -1.69
CA THR A 149 17.12 5.38 -2.88
C THR A 149 18.52 5.42 -3.48
N ASP A 150 18.65 5.40 -4.80
CA ASP A 150 19.90 5.77 -5.46
C ASP A 150 20.24 7.23 -5.13
N ARG A 151 21.05 7.39 -4.06
CA ARG A 151 21.40 8.70 -3.52
C ARG A 151 22.23 9.52 -4.49
N ALA A 152 23.09 8.89 -5.28
CA ALA A 152 23.91 9.61 -6.25
C ALA A 152 23.01 10.24 -7.31
N GLN A 153 22.13 9.46 -7.90
CA GLN A 153 21.16 9.94 -8.90
C GLN A 153 20.18 10.97 -8.31
N LEU A 154 19.70 10.76 -7.09
CA LEU A 154 18.85 11.74 -6.42
C LEU A 154 19.58 13.07 -6.21
N ASN A 155 20.84 13.05 -5.80
CA ASN A 155 21.61 14.26 -5.60
C ASN A 155 21.92 15.00 -6.91
N ASP A 156 22.13 14.27 -8.01
CA ASP A 156 22.21 14.87 -9.35
C ASP A 156 20.90 15.56 -9.74
N THR A 157 19.76 14.91 -9.46
CA THR A 157 18.42 15.49 -9.65
C THR A 157 18.21 16.73 -8.78
N ARG A 158 18.56 16.67 -7.48
CA ARG A 158 18.48 17.81 -6.56
C ARG A 158 19.35 18.98 -7.02
N HIS A 159 20.57 18.69 -7.48
CA HIS A 159 21.45 19.70 -8.04
C HIS A 159 20.83 20.39 -9.28
N ALA A 160 20.26 19.62 -10.20
CA ALA A 160 19.57 20.15 -11.38
C ALA A 160 18.36 21.03 -11.00
N LEU A 161 17.70 20.74 -9.87
CA LEU A 161 16.62 21.53 -9.27
C LEU A 161 17.12 22.68 -8.40
N ARG A 162 18.43 22.90 -8.27
CA ARG A 162 19.07 23.92 -7.42
C ARG A 162 18.81 23.73 -5.92
N LEU A 163 18.64 22.50 -5.49
CA LEU A 163 18.49 22.11 -4.09
C LEU A 163 19.84 21.66 -3.49
N ALA A 164 19.99 21.79 -2.20
CA ALA A 164 21.10 21.17 -1.47
C ALA A 164 21.05 19.64 -1.58
N PRO A 165 22.20 18.95 -1.62
CA PRO A 165 22.21 17.48 -1.64
C PRO A 165 21.58 16.93 -0.35
N ALA A 166 20.90 15.79 -0.48
CA ALA A 166 20.43 15.04 0.68
C ALA A 166 21.62 14.40 1.41
N ALA A 167 21.69 14.59 2.72
CA ALA A 167 22.79 14.07 3.54
C ALA A 167 22.84 12.53 3.50
N ASP A 168 21.65 11.90 3.57
CA ASP A 168 21.46 10.46 3.48
C ASP A 168 20.06 10.14 2.91
N ALA A 169 19.74 8.84 2.79
CA ALA A 169 18.45 8.40 2.29
C ALA A 169 17.29 8.80 3.21
N LEU A 170 17.50 8.79 4.53
CA LEU A 170 16.48 9.17 5.51
C LEU A 170 16.17 10.66 5.42
N ALA A 171 17.19 11.52 5.28
CA ALA A 171 17.01 12.96 5.08
C ALA A 171 16.18 13.26 3.82
N ALA A 172 16.38 12.50 2.74
CA ALA A 172 15.58 12.62 1.52
C ALA A 172 14.11 12.22 1.76
N TRP A 173 13.89 11.16 2.50
CA TRP A 173 12.56 10.68 2.86
C TRP A 173 11.82 11.60 3.82
N GLU A 174 12.56 12.20 4.74
CA GLU A 174 12.04 13.13 5.73
C GLU A 174 12.07 14.60 5.24
N SER A 175 12.32 14.88 3.95
CA SER A 175 12.30 16.25 3.43
C SER A 175 10.89 16.88 3.33
N PRO A 176 9.79 16.12 3.00
CA PRO A 176 8.46 16.70 2.86
C PRO A 176 7.93 17.38 4.12
N ASP A 177 6.93 18.25 3.95
CA ASP A 177 6.31 18.99 5.06
C ASP A 177 5.46 18.09 5.97
N LEU A 178 4.89 17.00 5.42
CA LEU A 178 4.09 16.00 6.12
C LEU A 178 4.50 14.59 5.68
N LEU A 179 4.63 13.68 6.63
CA LEU A 179 4.75 12.25 6.39
C LEU A 179 3.44 11.59 6.85
N LEU A 180 2.56 11.29 5.90
CA LEU A 180 1.28 10.64 6.15
C LEU A 180 1.47 9.13 6.07
N VAL A 181 1.51 8.47 7.23
CA VAL A 181 1.76 7.04 7.35
C VAL A 181 0.43 6.29 7.41
N THR A 182 0.19 5.40 6.44
CA THR A 182 -1.04 4.61 6.33
C THR A 182 -1.02 3.34 7.18
N VAL A 183 -0.27 3.38 8.28
CA VAL A 183 -0.13 2.31 9.27
C VAL A 183 -0.50 2.87 10.64
N PRO A 184 -1.33 2.18 11.44
CA PRO A 184 -1.60 2.59 12.81
C PRO A 184 -0.32 2.65 13.63
N LYS A 185 -0.16 3.68 14.47
CA LYS A 185 1.06 3.87 15.27
C LYS A 185 1.36 2.65 16.17
N TRP A 186 0.34 2.03 16.72
CA TRP A 186 0.47 0.83 17.58
C TRP A 186 0.84 -0.43 16.80
N PHE A 187 0.63 -0.47 15.46
CA PHE A 187 1.08 -1.57 14.61
C PHE A 187 2.53 -1.40 14.17
N ASP A 188 3.00 -0.17 13.98
CA ASP A 188 4.35 0.14 13.52
C ASP A 188 5.43 -0.18 14.58
N LEU A 189 6.71 -0.19 14.17
CA LEU A 189 7.82 -0.35 15.10
C LEU A 189 8.02 0.96 15.88
N PRO A 190 8.00 0.93 17.23
CA PRO A 190 8.27 2.11 18.03
C PRO A 190 9.65 2.72 17.74
N THR A 191 9.69 4.01 17.46
CA THR A 191 10.90 4.80 17.26
C THR A 191 10.63 6.26 17.63
N GLU A 192 11.66 7.10 17.64
CA GLU A 192 11.46 8.55 17.67
C GLU A 192 10.95 8.99 16.30
N TYR A 193 9.77 9.58 16.27
CA TYR A 193 9.16 10.09 15.05
C TYR A 193 9.38 11.62 14.97
N PRO A 194 9.79 12.14 13.79
CA PRO A 194 9.73 13.60 13.54
C PRO A 194 8.31 14.15 13.77
N ALA A 195 8.21 15.41 14.22
CA ALA A 195 6.92 16.02 14.53
C ALA A 195 5.93 16.08 13.34
N LYS A 196 6.46 16.02 12.12
CA LYS A 196 5.67 15.99 10.87
C LYS A 196 5.12 14.62 10.47
N VAL A 197 5.36 13.58 11.28
CA VAL A 197 4.82 12.24 11.03
C VAL A 197 3.42 12.13 11.64
N VAL A 198 2.46 11.81 10.79
CA VAL A 198 1.07 11.53 11.20
C VAL A 198 0.73 10.08 10.82
N HIS A 199 0.49 9.26 11.81
CA HIS A 199 -0.02 7.90 11.62
C HIS A 199 -1.54 7.96 11.49
N ALA A 200 -2.04 7.83 10.27
CA ALA A 200 -3.48 7.79 10.03
C ALA A 200 -4.04 6.36 10.17
N GLY A 201 -3.29 5.35 9.72
CA GLY A 201 -3.81 3.99 9.58
C GLY A 201 -4.29 3.70 8.16
N PRO A 202 -4.96 2.56 7.92
CA PRO A 202 -5.37 2.17 6.58
C PRO A 202 -6.48 3.08 6.06
N LEU A 203 -6.24 3.71 4.90
CA LEU A 203 -7.18 4.66 4.29
C LEU A 203 -8.22 3.96 3.40
N GLY A 204 -9.43 4.53 3.37
CA GLY A 204 -10.51 4.11 2.47
C GLY A 204 -10.99 2.68 2.74
N VAL A 205 -10.80 2.15 3.93
CA VAL A 205 -11.33 0.84 4.32
C VAL A 205 -12.79 0.97 4.70
N ARG A 206 -13.66 0.24 3.99
CA ARG A 206 -15.10 0.23 4.23
C ARG A 206 -15.45 -0.99 5.07
N THR A 207 -15.65 -0.80 6.36
CA THR A 207 -16.10 -1.86 7.26
C THR A 207 -17.61 -1.96 7.25
N GLU A 208 -18.17 -3.07 6.78
CA GLU A 208 -19.59 -3.39 6.95
C GLU A 208 -19.80 -4.19 8.23
N PRO A 209 -21.00 -4.06 8.88
CA PRO A 209 -21.36 -4.90 10.01
C PRO A 209 -21.20 -6.39 9.63
N ARG A 210 -20.61 -7.15 10.54
CA ARG A 210 -20.43 -8.60 10.38
C ARG A 210 -21.78 -9.26 10.06
N ARG A 211 -21.88 -9.91 8.90
CA ARG A 211 -23.01 -10.78 8.62
C ARG A 211 -22.83 -12.07 9.42
N SER A 212 -23.46 -12.16 10.55
CA SER A 212 -23.54 -13.38 11.34
C SER A 212 -24.39 -14.40 10.61
N GLY A 213 -23.74 -15.23 9.82
CA GLY A 213 -24.35 -16.41 9.22
C GLY A 213 -23.51 -17.61 9.63
N SER A 214 -24.11 -18.60 10.30
CA SER A 214 -23.51 -19.91 10.48
C SER A 214 -23.53 -20.63 9.13
N ALA A 215 -22.59 -20.26 8.25
CA ALA A 215 -22.37 -21.02 7.04
C ALA A 215 -21.93 -22.43 7.47
N LYS A 216 -22.56 -23.48 6.89
CA LYS A 216 -22.19 -24.87 7.15
C LYS A 216 -20.72 -25.18 6.85
N GLN A 217 -20.06 -24.31 6.05
CA GLN A 217 -18.65 -24.38 5.71
C GLN A 217 -18.04 -22.98 5.81
N PRO A 218 -16.93 -22.80 6.55
CA PRO A 218 -16.23 -21.53 6.61
C PRO A 218 -15.68 -21.14 5.23
N LEU A 219 -15.77 -19.84 4.89
CA LEU A 219 -15.18 -19.26 3.70
C LEU A 219 -13.85 -18.63 4.08
N VAL A 220 -12.78 -18.96 3.35
CA VAL A 220 -11.43 -18.42 3.55
C VAL A 220 -11.01 -17.61 2.33
N LEU A 221 -10.50 -16.40 2.54
CA LEU A 221 -9.88 -15.60 1.47
C LEU A 221 -8.41 -16.00 1.34
N LEU A 222 -7.99 -16.36 0.12
CA LEU A 222 -6.59 -16.58 -0.25
C LEU A 222 -6.14 -15.38 -1.06
N SER A 223 -5.23 -14.57 -0.51
CA SER A 223 -4.77 -13.34 -1.17
C SER A 223 -3.26 -13.20 -1.09
N PHE A 224 -2.64 -13.14 -2.26
CA PHE A 224 -1.18 -13.06 -2.40
C PHE A 224 -0.75 -11.77 -3.11
N SER A 225 0.55 -11.62 -3.40
CA SER A 225 1.10 -10.40 -3.96
C SER A 225 0.57 -10.08 -5.36
N THR A 226 0.24 -8.82 -5.60
CA THR A 226 -0.07 -8.29 -6.93
C THR A 226 1.19 -8.00 -7.75
N THR A 227 2.38 -8.00 -7.11
CA THR A 227 3.68 -7.88 -7.77
C THR A 227 4.33 -9.24 -7.89
N VAL A 228 5.19 -9.42 -8.91
CA VAL A 228 5.97 -10.65 -9.07
C VAL A 228 6.87 -10.85 -7.85
N MET A 229 6.69 -11.97 -7.16
CA MET A 229 7.50 -12.38 -6.01
C MET A 229 8.07 -13.76 -6.26
N HIS A 230 9.37 -13.93 -6.00
CA HIS A 230 10.02 -15.23 -6.14
C HIS A 230 9.34 -16.27 -5.24
N GLY A 231 9.05 -17.46 -5.79
CA GLY A 231 8.43 -18.56 -5.06
C GLY A 231 6.91 -18.46 -4.84
N GLN A 232 6.26 -17.39 -5.27
CA GLN A 232 4.82 -17.19 -5.07
C GLN A 232 3.94 -18.29 -5.68
N PRO A 233 4.13 -18.77 -6.93
CA PRO A 233 3.30 -19.85 -7.47
C PRO A 233 3.41 -21.14 -6.66
N GLY A 234 4.62 -21.50 -6.20
CA GLY A 234 4.82 -22.67 -5.35
C GLY A 234 4.15 -22.53 -3.97
N LEU A 235 4.13 -21.34 -3.39
CA LEU A 235 3.39 -21.08 -2.14
C LEU A 235 1.88 -21.24 -2.37
N ILE A 236 1.32 -20.64 -3.41
CA ILE A 236 -0.11 -20.75 -3.72
C ILE A 236 -0.49 -22.22 -3.93
N GLN A 237 0.34 -23.00 -4.65
CA GLN A 237 0.09 -24.43 -4.84
C GLN A 237 0.05 -25.18 -3.51
N ARG A 238 1.01 -24.95 -2.59
CA ARG A 238 0.99 -25.61 -1.27
C ARG A 238 -0.24 -25.22 -0.44
N VAL A 239 -0.69 -23.98 -0.51
CA VAL A 239 -1.94 -23.54 0.15
C VAL A 239 -3.15 -24.24 -0.48
N CYS A 240 -3.24 -24.32 -1.79
CA CYS A 240 -4.29 -25.07 -2.48
C CYS A 240 -4.30 -26.56 -2.10
N ASP A 241 -3.12 -27.19 -2.05
CA ASP A 241 -2.99 -28.59 -1.64
C ASP A 241 -3.41 -28.78 -0.17
N ALA A 242 -3.08 -27.84 0.72
CA ALA A 242 -3.43 -27.87 2.14
C ALA A 242 -4.94 -27.83 2.41
N ILE A 243 -5.70 -27.07 1.60
CA ILE A 243 -7.15 -26.91 1.79
C ILE A 243 -7.99 -27.84 0.93
N SER A 244 -7.35 -28.65 0.09
CA SER A 244 -8.02 -29.61 -0.77
C SER A 244 -8.73 -30.69 0.06
N GLY A 245 -10.04 -30.82 -0.14
CA GLY A 245 -10.84 -31.82 0.58
C GLY A 245 -11.21 -31.48 2.03
N GLU A 246 -10.71 -30.37 2.57
CA GLU A 246 -11.12 -29.86 3.88
C GLU A 246 -12.57 -29.35 3.83
N GLY A 247 -13.25 -29.37 4.97
CA GLY A 247 -14.66 -28.96 5.10
C GLY A 247 -14.89 -27.44 4.99
N LEU A 248 -14.09 -26.74 4.16
CA LEU A 248 -14.15 -25.29 3.95
C LEU A 248 -14.27 -24.93 2.47
N ARG A 249 -14.65 -23.70 2.19
CA ARG A 249 -14.60 -23.07 0.86
C ARG A 249 -13.56 -21.97 0.85
N ALA A 250 -12.93 -21.72 -0.30
CA ALA A 250 -12.01 -20.62 -0.44
C ALA A 250 -12.26 -19.79 -1.70
N ILE A 251 -11.91 -18.51 -1.65
CA ILE A 251 -11.79 -17.62 -2.80
C ILE A 251 -10.30 -17.24 -2.93
N LEU A 252 -9.71 -17.56 -4.08
CA LEU A 252 -8.35 -17.19 -4.41
C LEU A 252 -8.36 -15.97 -5.32
N THR A 253 -7.80 -14.83 -4.84
CA THR A 253 -7.56 -13.67 -5.69
C THR A 253 -6.18 -13.78 -6.31
N LEU A 254 -6.13 -13.95 -7.64
CA LEU A 254 -4.88 -13.96 -8.40
C LEU A 254 -4.60 -12.53 -8.86
N GLY A 255 -3.55 -11.92 -8.34
CA GLY A 255 -3.03 -10.69 -8.92
C GLY A 255 -2.46 -10.92 -10.34
N PRO A 256 -2.18 -9.85 -11.10
CA PRO A 256 -1.67 -9.94 -12.48
C PRO A 256 -0.31 -10.64 -12.60
N ALA A 257 0.37 -10.84 -11.49
CA ALA A 257 1.71 -11.45 -11.43
C ALA A 257 1.71 -12.99 -11.51
N VAL A 258 0.55 -13.65 -11.44
CA VAL A 258 0.46 -15.12 -11.43
C VAL A 258 -0.46 -15.60 -12.55
N SER A 259 0.07 -16.46 -13.43
CA SER A 259 -0.74 -17.20 -14.39
C SER A 259 -1.46 -18.36 -13.67
N GLY A 260 -2.79 -18.40 -13.76
CA GLY A 260 -3.61 -19.46 -13.16
C GLY A 260 -3.34 -20.85 -13.76
N GLU A 261 -2.76 -20.94 -14.95
CA GLU A 261 -2.43 -22.20 -15.65
C GLU A 261 -1.32 -22.99 -14.95
N ALA A 262 -0.48 -22.31 -14.16
CA ALA A 262 0.63 -22.94 -13.43
C ALA A 262 0.21 -23.57 -12.09
N ILE A 263 -1.07 -23.45 -11.67
CA ILE A 263 -1.56 -23.85 -10.35
C ILE A 263 -2.75 -24.79 -10.49
N ARG A 264 -2.68 -25.93 -9.81
CA ARG A 264 -3.81 -26.86 -9.70
C ARG A 264 -4.80 -26.34 -8.67
N ILE A 265 -6.00 -26.01 -9.11
CA ILE A 265 -7.06 -25.46 -8.27
C ILE A 265 -7.98 -26.58 -7.78
N PRO A 266 -8.12 -26.78 -6.45
CA PRO A 266 -9.08 -27.74 -5.89
C PRO A 266 -10.54 -27.33 -6.14
N GLY A 267 -11.46 -28.29 -6.14
CA GLY A 267 -12.88 -28.05 -6.42
C GLY A 267 -13.61 -27.17 -5.40
N ASN A 268 -13.05 -26.98 -4.19
CA ASN A 268 -13.57 -26.11 -3.14
C ASN A 268 -12.97 -24.69 -3.17
N VAL A 269 -12.14 -24.36 -4.18
CA VAL A 269 -11.52 -23.04 -4.38
C VAL A 269 -12.09 -22.37 -5.63
N GLU A 270 -12.69 -21.20 -5.44
CA GLU A 270 -13.11 -20.30 -6.52
C GLU A 270 -11.98 -19.33 -6.83
N VAL A 271 -11.59 -19.20 -8.11
CA VAL A 271 -10.56 -18.26 -8.53
C VAL A 271 -11.20 -17.03 -9.12
N VAL A 272 -10.80 -15.85 -8.62
CA VAL A 272 -11.21 -14.56 -9.16
C VAL A 272 -9.96 -13.73 -9.51
N PRO A 273 -9.90 -13.10 -10.70
CA PRO A 273 -8.71 -12.33 -11.11
C PRO A 273 -8.44 -11.15 -10.17
N TYR A 274 -9.50 -10.49 -9.74
CA TYR A 274 -9.49 -9.35 -8.81
C TYR A 274 -10.79 -9.31 -8.01
N ALA A 275 -10.70 -8.90 -6.76
CA ALA A 275 -11.88 -8.62 -5.94
C ALA A 275 -11.61 -7.49 -4.95
N ASP A 276 -12.63 -6.69 -4.70
CA ASP A 276 -12.64 -5.73 -3.61
C ASP A 276 -12.70 -6.50 -2.28
N HIS A 277 -11.61 -6.47 -1.52
CA HIS A 277 -11.52 -7.18 -0.25
C HIS A 277 -12.54 -6.69 0.77
N ASP A 278 -12.93 -5.41 0.74
CA ASP A 278 -13.93 -4.88 1.66
C ASP A 278 -15.32 -5.51 1.46
N GLN A 279 -15.62 -6.00 0.23
CA GLN A 279 -16.83 -6.75 -0.06
C GLN A 279 -16.72 -8.24 0.30
N LEU A 280 -15.53 -8.82 0.23
CA LEU A 280 -15.31 -10.25 0.52
C LEU A 280 -15.11 -10.53 2.01
N LEU A 281 -14.29 -9.72 2.67
CA LEU A 281 -13.88 -9.94 4.07
C LEU A 281 -15.05 -10.09 5.05
N PRO A 282 -16.17 -9.35 4.96
CA PRO A 282 -17.31 -9.55 5.85
C PRO A 282 -17.86 -10.98 5.84
N ARG A 283 -17.72 -11.69 4.70
CA ARG A 283 -18.21 -13.06 4.49
C ARG A 283 -17.20 -14.14 4.88
N CYS A 284 -15.91 -13.77 5.04
CA CYS A 284 -14.83 -14.71 5.31
C CYS A 284 -14.69 -14.99 6.82
N ALA A 285 -14.32 -16.23 7.15
CA ALA A 285 -13.95 -16.63 8.50
C ALA A 285 -12.48 -16.30 8.82
N ALA A 286 -11.61 -16.41 7.82
CA ALA A 286 -10.17 -16.14 7.95
C ALA A 286 -9.57 -15.72 6.60
N VAL A 287 -8.31 -15.26 6.64
CA VAL A 287 -7.51 -14.90 5.46
C VAL A 287 -6.21 -15.69 5.47
N VAL A 288 -5.81 -16.25 4.34
CA VAL A 288 -4.46 -16.79 4.11
C VAL A 288 -3.73 -15.84 3.17
N THR A 289 -2.58 -15.32 3.59
CA THR A 289 -1.88 -14.28 2.85
C THR A 289 -0.36 -14.36 3.00
N HIS A 290 0.36 -13.72 2.08
CA HIS A 290 1.79 -13.53 2.21
C HIS A 290 2.18 -12.44 3.22
N GLY A 291 1.22 -11.79 3.88
CA GLY A 291 1.50 -10.72 4.84
C GLY A 291 1.75 -9.33 4.23
N GLY A 292 1.34 -9.10 2.97
CA GLY A 292 1.38 -7.75 2.39
C GLY A 292 0.55 -6.78 3.22
N LEU A 293 1.09 -5.58 3.50
CA LEU A 293 0.50 -4.64 4.46
C LEU A 293 -0.96 -4.30 4.16
N GLY A 294 -1.29 -4.02 2.89
CA GLY A 294 -2.65 -3.64 2.51
C GLY A 294 -3.69 -4.72 2.86
N THR A 295 -3.39 -6.00 2.56
CA THR A 295 -4.26 -7.14 2.92
C THR A 295 -4.29 -7.34 4.43
N THR A 296 -3.13 -7.25 5.10
CA THR A 296 -3.03 -7.43 6.56
C THR A 296 -3.86 -6.40 7.31
N LEU A 297 -3.71 -5.11 7.01
CA LEU A 297 -4.47 -4.06 7.69
C LEU A 297 -5.96 -4.09 7.36
N ARG A 298 -6.34 -4.45 6.13
CA ARG A 298 -7.76 -4.64 5.77
C ARG A 298 -8.37 -5.83 6.52
N ALA A 299 -7.67 -6.96 6.61
CA ALA A 299 -8.13 -8.10 7.38
C ALA A 299 -8.33 -7.74 8.86
N LEU A 300 -7.37 -7.02 9.47
CA LEU A 300 -7.49 -6.50 10.83
C LEU A 300 -8.68 -5.55 10.98
N ALA A 301 -8.86 -4.60 10.05
CA ALA A 301 -9.97 -3.65 10.09
C ALA A 301 -11.35 -4.33 10.01
N HIS A 302 -11.42 -5.49 9.32
CA HIS A 302 -12.62 -6.32 9.28
C HIS A 302 -12.71 -7.37 10.39
N GLY A 303 -11.78 -7.36 11.35
CA GLY A 303 -11.76 -8.33 12.46
C GLY A 303 -11.55 -9.77 12.00
N LYS A 304 -10.73 -10.00 10.96
CA LYS A 304 -10.47 -11.32 10.41
C LYS A 304 -9.11 -11.85 10.82
N PRO A 305 -9.07 -13.04 11.46
CA PRO A 305 -7.82 -13.70 11.79
C PRO A 305 -7.10 -14.18 10.51
N MET A 306 -5.77 -14.27 10.58
CA MET A 306 -4.94 -14.52 9.42
C MET A 306 -3.95 -15.65 9.61
N LEU A 307 -3.74 -16.45 8.56
CA LEU A 307 -2.57 -17.30 8.38
C LEU A 307 -1.61 -16.60 7.43
N LEU A 308 -0.39 -16.31 7.89
CA LEU A 308 0.57 -15.49 7.15
C LEU A 308 1.81 -16.32 6.78
N LEU A 309 2.19 -16.27 5.49
CA LEU A 309 3.35 -16.96 4.92
C LEU A 309 4.20 -15.94 4.12
N PRO A 310 5.11 -15.21 4.79
CA PRO A 310 5.89 -14.14 4.17
C PRO A 310 6.78 -14.61 3.02
N LEU A 311 6.86 -13.77 1.97
CA LEU A 311 7.73 -13.95 0.82
C LEU A 311 8.95 -13.01 0.85
N GLY A 312 8.95 -11.97 1.70
CA GLY A 312 10.02 -10.99 1.83
C GLY A 312 9.53 -9.58 2.15
N ARG A 313 10.40 -8.60 2.05
CA ARG A 313 10.13 -7.17 2.36
C ARG A 313 9.69 -6.97 3.82
N ASP A 314 8.63 -6.16 4.04
CA ASP A 314 8.02 -5.89 5.34
C ASP A 314 7.07 -7.00 5.83
N GLN A 315 6.83 -8.02 5.00
CA GLN A 315 5.82 -9.06 5.26
C GLN A 315 6.12 -9.88 6.53
N GLU A 316 7.41 -10.16 6.80
CA GLU A 316 7.85 -10.83 8.02
C GLU A 316 7.50 -10.01 9.27
N PHE A 317 7.70 -8.70 9.20
CA PHE A 317 7.31 -7.79 10.28
C PHE A 317 5.78 -7.80 10.46
N ASN A 318 5.02 -7.69 9.37
CA ASN A 318 3.56 -7.68 9.40
C ASN A 318 3.00 -8.99 9.98
N ALA A 319 3.57 -10.13 9.60
CA ALA A 319 3.17 -11.45 10.11
C ALA A 319 3.43 -11.57 11.62
N ARG A 320 4.60 -11.16 12.08
CA ARG A 320 4.94 -11.16 13.50
C ARG A 320 3.99 -10.24 14.29
N ARG A 321 3.72 -9.04 13.78
CA ARG A 321 2.79 -8.10 14.44
C ARG A 321 1.37 -8.66 14.54
N ALA A 322 0.87 -9.32 13.49
CA ALA A 322 -0.43 -10.00 13.55
C ALA A 322 -0.45 -11.11 14.62
N GLY A 323 0.64 -11.87 14.77
CA GLY A 323 0.79 -12.87 15.82
C GLY A 323 0.82 -12.26 17.23
N GLU A 324 1.60 -11.18 17.43
CA GLU A 324 1.69 -10.46 18.72
C GLU A 324 0.33 -9.87 19.16
N LEU A 325 -0.53 -9.50 18.20
CA LEU A 325 -1.89 -9.05 18.46
C LEU A 325 -2.86 -10.20 18.77
N GLY A 326 -2.41 -11.46 18.65
CA GLY A 326 -3.27 -12.64 18.75
C GLY A 326 -4.29 -12.72 17.60
N ALA A 327 -4.00 -12.07 16.46
CA ALA A 327 -4.86 -11.99 15.29
C ALA A 327 -4.40 -12.88 14.13
N GLY A 328 -3.38 -13.72 14.34
CA GLY A 328 -2.88 -14.58 13.28
C GLY A 328 -1.83 -15.58 13.70
N ILE A 329 -1.57 -16.51 12.80
CA ILE A 329 -0.50 -17.50 12.88
C ILE A 329 0.51 -17.20 11.76
N HIS A 330 1.77 -17.11 12.11
CA HIS A 330 2.87 -16.95 11.18
C HIS A 330 3.54 -18.31 10.92
N LEU A 331 3.64 -18.69 9.65
CA LEU A 331 4.40 -19.86 9.20
C LEU A 331 5.56 -19.44 8.29
N PRO A 332 6.67 -20.19 8.31
CA PRO A 332 7.77 -19.94 7.39
C PRO A 332 7.36 -20.23 5.94
N LEU A 333 8.04 -19.58 4.99
CA LEU A 333 7.78 -19.75 3.54
C LEU A 333 7.84 -21.23 3.09
N GLY A 334 8.69 -22.04 3.73
CA GLY A 334 8.86 -23.46 3.42
C GLY A 334 7.84 -24.41 4.05
N ALA A 335 6.82 -23.89 4.75
CA ALA A 335 5.79 -24.72 5.39
C ALA A 335 5.15 -25.70 4.40
N SER A 336 5.01 -26.94 4.84
CA SER A 336 4.38 -28.02 4.08
C SER A 336 2.85 -27.85 4.03
N PRO A 337 2.15 -28.49 3.07
CA PRO A 337 0.69 -28.48 3.03
C PRO A 337 0.05 -28.95 4.35
N ASN A 338 0.64 -29.94 5.04
CA ASN A 338 0.10 -30.43 6.32
C ASN A 338 0.25 -29.42 7.44
N GLU A 339 1.38 -28.68 7.51
CA GLU A 339 1.57 -27.60 8.50
C GLU A 339 0.60 -26.45 8.24
N ILE A 340 0.39 -26.10 6.96
CA ILE A 340 -0.58 -25.07 6.56
C ILE A 340 -2.02 -25.49 6.94
N ALA A 341 -2.41 -26.73 6.66
CA ALA A 341 -3.74 -27.27 7.00
C ALA A 341 -3.95 -27.29 8.53
N SER A 342 -2.94 -27.75 9.29
CA SER A 342 -2.99 -27.77 10.76
C SER A 342 -3.14 -26.36 11.35
N ALA A 343 -2.33 -25.40 10.89
CA ALA A 343 -2.39 -24.02 11.37
C ALA A 343 -3.70 -23.33 10.99
N LEU A 344 -4.24 -23.58 9.79
CA LEU A 344 -5.53 -23.04 9.38
C LEU A 344 -6.68 -23.65 10.21
N GLY A 345 -6.61 -24.96 10.49
CA GLY A 345 -7.56 -25.64 11.38
C GLY A 345 -7.54 -25.05 12.80
N GLU A 346 -6.35 -24.82 13.35
CA GLU A 346 -6.17 -24.14 14.64
C GLU A 346 -6.75 -22.72 14.62
N LEU A 347 -6.42 -21.93 13.60
CA LEU A 347 -6.89 -20.56 13.45
C LEU A 347 -8.42 -20.46 13.41
N LEU A 348 -9.08 -21.41 12.76
CA LEU A 348 -10.54 -21.46 12.65
C LEU A 348 -11.23 -22.01 13.90
N ALA A 349 -10.56 -22.91 14.64
CA ALA A 349 -11.12 -23.56 15.81
C ALA A 349 -10.98 -22.76 17.10
N GLN A 350 -9.93 -21.93 17.21
CA GLN A 350 -9.65 -21.16 18.44
C GLN A 350 -10.24 -19.75 18.36
N PRO A 351 -11.26 -19.42 19.20
CA PRO A 351 -11.91 -18.10 19.18
C PRO A 351 -10.95 -16.93 19.48
N SER A 352 -9.86 -17.19 20.22
CA SER A 352 -8.90 -16.17 20.63
C SER A 352 -8.29 -15.40 19.46
N TYR A 353 -8.11 -16.03 18.29
CA TYR A 353 -7.58 -15.35 17.09
C TYR A 353 -8.60 -14.37 16.50
N ALA A 354 -9.87 -14.77 16.46
CA ALA A 354 -10.95 -13.87 16.04
C ALA A 354 -11.12 -12.69 17.00
N GLU A 355 -11.07 -12.94 18.30
CA GLU A 355 -11.11 -11.91 19.34
C GLU A 355 -9.92 -10.94 19.23
N GLY A 356 -8.71 -11.46 18.95
CA GLY A 356 -7.52 -10.64 18.68
C GLY A 356 -7.71 -9.72 17.48
N ALA A 357 -8.23 -10.26 16.38
CA ALA A 357 -8.54 -9.49 15.19
C ALA A 357 -9.66 -8.45 15.42
N GLU A 358 -10.69 -8.77 16.19
CA GLU A 358 -11.77 -7.84 16.57
C GLU A 358 -11.25 -6.69 17.46
N ARG A 359 -10.33 -6.97 18.39
CA ARG A 359 -9.66 -5.90 19.17
C ARG A 359 -8.85 -4.97 18.26
N ALA A 360 -8.14 -5.52 17.28
CA ALA A 360 -7.41 -4.72 16.30
C ALA A 360 -8.35 -3.87 15.44
N ALA A 361 -9.49 -4.42 15.01
CA ALA A 361 -10.51 -3.68 14.28
C ALA A 361 -11.05 -2.49 15.09
N ALA A 362 -11.36 -2.71 16.36
CA ALA A 362 -11.80 -1.65 17.26
C ALA A 362 -10.74 -0.55 17.44
N ALA A 363 -9.47 -0.92 17.54
CA ALA A 363 -8.36 0.02 17.62
C ALA A 363 -8.22 0.85 16.34
N ILE A 364 -8.29 0.23 15.14
CA ILE A 364 -8.28 0.94 13.86
C ILE A 364 -9.45 1.93 13.77
N ALA A 365 -10.65 1.50 14.15
CA ALA A 365 -11.83 2.37 14.14
C ALA A 365 -11.69 3.56 15.10
N ALA A 366 -11.06 3.36 16.26
CA ALA A 366 -10.79 4.42 17.24
C ALA A 366 -9.77 5.44 16.73
N ASP A 367 -8.80 5.05 15.91
CA ASP A 367 -7.82 5.94 15.28
C ASP A 367 -8.43 6.86 14.22
N ARG A 368 -9.64 6.56 13.73
CA ARG A 368 -10.37 7.32 12.70
C ARG A 368 -9.50 7.66 11.49
N PRO A 369 -9.00 6.64 10.76
CA PRO A 369 -7.95 6.82 9.74
C PRO A 369 -8.25 7.91 8.71
N ASP A 370 -9.43 7.87 8.10
CA ASP A 370 -9.82 8.79 7.05
C ASP A 370 -9.96 10.24 7.56
N GLN A 371 -10.49 10.41 8.79
CA GLN A 371 -10.58 11.73 9.40
C GLN A 371 -9.19 12.28 9.73
N THR A 372 -8.34 11.48 10.36
CA THR A 372 -6.96 11.86 10.72
C THR A 372 -6.16 12.27 9.48
N ALA A 373 -6.26 11.49 8.38
CA ALA A 373 -5.58 11.83 7.13
C ALA A 373 -6.14 13.12 6.52
N THR A 374 -7.47 13.29 6.52
CA THR A 374 -8.12 14.48 5.98
C THR A 374 -7.67 15.73 6.73
N GLU A 375 -7.72 15.72 8.05
CA GLU A 375 -7.31 16.84 8.90
C GLU A 375 -5.84 17.21 8.67
N ALA A 376 -4.95 16.20 8.56
CA ALA A 376 -3.52 16.43 8.31
C ALA A 376 -3.26 17.07 6.94
N LEU A 377 -3.90 16.55 5.88
CA LEU A 377 -3.74 17.05 4.51
C LEU A 377 -4.29 18.48 4.36
N LEU A 378 -5.46 18.76 4.93
CA LEU A 378 -6.05 20.09 4.87
C LEU A 378 -5.29 21.10 5.72
N GLY A 379 -4.79 20.68 6.88
CA GLY A 379 -3.91 21.47 7.71
C GLY A 379 -2.62 21.87 6.98
N LEU A 380 -2.05 20.96 6.19
CA LEU A 380 -0.88 21.22 5.35
C LEU A 380 -1.18 22.28 4.28
N ALA A 381 -2.30 22.18 3.60
CA ALA A 381 -2.72 23.13 2.57
C ALA A 381 -3.19 24.48 3.13
N LYS A 382 -3.27 24.63 4.48
CA LYS A 382 -3.85 25.81 5.17
C LYS A 382 -5.29 26.10 4.73
N ILE A 383 -6.02 25.09 4.28
CA ILE A 383 -7.43 25.20 3.92
C ILE A 383 -8.22 25.19 5.23
N LYS A 384 -8.85 26.33 5.55
CA LYS A 384 -9.77 26.43 6.67
C LYS A 384 -11.13 25.91 6.25
N PHE A 385 -11.73 25.04 7.06
CA PHE A 385 -13.15 24.72 6.93
C PHE A 385 -13.98 25.83 7.58
N GLU A 386 -14.99 26.29 6.84
CA GLU A 386 -16.16 26.96 7.41
C GLU A 386 -17.20 25.94 7.85
#